data_df86ab7cc1a6b00dbc22dea39e7a9653
#
_entry.id   df86ab7cc1a6b00dbc22dea39e7a9653
#
_cell.length_a   1.000
_cell.length_b   1.000
_cell.length_c   1.000
_cell.angle_alpha   90.00
_cell.angle_beta   90.00
_cell.angle_gamma   90.00
#
_symmetry.space_group_name_H-M   'P 1'
#
loop_
_entity.id
_entity.type
_entity.pdbx_description
1 polymer ?
#
loop_
_entity_poly.entity_id
_entity_poly.type
_entity_poly.pdbx_seq_one_letter_code
_entity_poly.pdbx_strand_id
1 'polypeptide(L)'
;MEPLAAFSPATRAWFEGAFERPTPAQEQGWPAIAEGGNVLIQAPTGSGKTLAAFLYGIDRLNASPGEGLRLLYVSPLKALNYDIERNLRGPLAGLQSQLRVGVRTGDTPQKERAAMLREPPDILITTPESLFLLLTSRGREMLRGVETLILDEVHAVAGTKRGAHLALSVERLERLAESSFQRIGLSATQRPMEEIGRFVSGARPIQLVDAGMRKQMDLQVVVPVDDMREPGASQPEDVLATTEGTSSSIWPSIYPELLRLVQEHRSTIVFVNNRRLAERLALRLNELANDGAEAGSIDGRRGEAAPPSDLASQATPREIARAHHGSLAREQRLEVEELLKRGEIPCLVATSSLELGIDMGAVDLVVQVESPKSVAAGLQRVGRAGHELHAVSKGRIFPKYRADLLESAVVAKKMRAGEIEETVIPRNPLDVLAQQIVAICADEEIEVAELHELVRGAYPFADLSRAQLENVLDMLAGRYPSDEFAELRPRIVWDRTGGVIRGRTGA
;
A
#
# COMPACT_ATOMS: atom_id res chain seq x y z
N MET A 1 -24.37 -3.34 -20.71
CA MET A 1 -25.37 -2.99 -19.66
C MET A 1 -25.01 -1.60 -19.17
N GLU A 2 -26.00 -0.73 -18.94
CA GLU A 2 -25.73 0.60 -18.38
C GLU A 2 -25.05 0.46 -17.01
N PRO A 3 -23.88 1.06 -16.74
CA PRO A 3 -23.09 0.78 -15.53
C PRO A 3 -23.85 1.00 -14.24
N LEU A 4 -24.72 2.02 -14.21
CA LEU A 4 -25.53 2.38 -13.05
C LEU A 4 -26.81 1.54 -12.90
N ALA A 5 -27.14 0.68 -13.86
CA ALA A 5 -28.35 -0.15 -13.81
C ALA A 5 -28.40 -1.12 -12.62
N ALA A 6 -27.24 -1.49 -12.08
CA ALA A 6 -27.11 -2.39 -10.94
C ALA A 6 -27.47 -1.75 -9.58
N PHE A 7 -27.60 -0.41 -9.53
CA PHE A 7 -27.82 0.32 -8.28
C PHE A 7 -29.28 0.70 -8.04
N SER A 8 -29.62 0.94 -6.78
CA SER A 8 -30.88 1.52 -6.36
C SER A 8 -31.06 2.95 -6.93
N PRO A 9 -32.30 3.43 -7.09
CA PRO A 9 -32.56 4.78 -7.55
C PRO A 9 -31.83 5.87 -6.71
N ALA A 10 -31.74 5.67 -5.40
CA ALA A 10 -31.09 6.63 -4.50
C ALA A 10 -29.58 6.70 -4.77
N THR A 11 -28.92 5.56 -4.95
CA THR A 11 -27.48 5.51 -5.25
C THR A 11 -27.16 6.07 -6.63
N ARG A 12 -28.00 5.82 -7.64
CA ARG A 12 -27.87 6.44 -8.96
C ARG A 12 -27.95 7.96 -8.89
N ALA A 13 -29.02 8.49 -8.27
CA ALA A 13 -29.23 9.94 -8.15
C ALA A 13 -28.08 10.61 -7.39
N TRP A 14 -27.57 9.98 -6.33
CA TRP A 14 -26.40 10.48 -5.63
C TRP A 14 -25.16 10.51 -6.51
N PHE A 15 -24.87 9.41 -7.23
CA PHE A 15 -23.69 9.33 -8.08
C PHE A 15 -23.72 10.36 -9.21
N GLU A 16 -24.86 10.48 -9.92
CA GLU A 16 -25.07 11.45 -10.99
C GLU A 16 -24.98 12.91 -10.51
N GLY A 17 -25.33 13.16 -9.24
CA GLY A 17 -25.16 14.47 -8.61
C GLY A 17 -23.73 14.78 -8.14
N ALA A 18 -22.95 13.75 -7.84
CA ALA A 18 -21.59 13.89 -7.29
C ALA A 18 -20.48 13.78 -8.35
N PHE A 19 -20.73 13.09 -9.45
CA PHE A 19 -19.74 12.79 -10.49
C PHE A 19 -20.32 13.02 -11.89
N GLU A 20 -19.49 13.51 -12.79
CA GLU A 20 -19.88 13.78 -14.17
C GLU A 20 -20.18 12.48 -14.95
N ARG A 21 -19.36 11.45 -14.73
CA ARG A 21 -19.47 10.11 -15.35
C ARG A 21 -18.70 9.06 -14.57
N PRO A 22 -19.06 7.77 -14.72
CA PRO A 22 -18.26 6.69 -14.18
C PRO A 22 -16.86 6.63 -14.81
N THR A 23 -15.87 6.15 -14.04
CA THR A 23 -14.55 5.83 -14.57
C THR A 23 -14.57 4.46 -15.27
N PRO A 24 -13.59 4.14 -16.14
CA PRO A 24 -13.52 2.81 -16.77
C PRO A 24 -13.51 1.65 -15.78
N ALA A 25 -12.88 1.83 -14.60
CA ALA A 25 -12.88 0.83 -13.53
C ALA A 25 -14.28 0.63 -12.91
N GLN A 26 -15.09 1.67 -12.86
CA GLN A 26 -16.46 1.64 -12.39
C GLN A 26 -17.40 1.08 -13.47
N GLU A 27 -17.28 1.54 -14.72
CA GLU A 27 -18.10 1.07 -15.83
C GLU A 27 -18.02 -0.44 -16.05
N GLN A 28 -16.82 -1.00 -15.94
CA GLN A 28 -16.57 -2.43 -16.14
C GLN A 28 -16.73 -3.22 -14.84
N GLY A 29 -16.35 -2.63 -13.70
CA GLY A 29 -16.35 -3.31 -12.40
C GLY A 29 -17.75 -3.53 -11.83
N TRP A 30 -18.64 -2.52 -11.90
CA TRP A 30 -19.97 -2.65 -11.30
C TRP A 30 -20.83 -3.76 -11.90
N PRO A 31 -20.93 -3.93 -13.22
CA PRO A 31 -21.64 -5.08 -13.78
C PRO A 31 -21.05 -6.41 -13.30
N ALA A 32 -19.71 -6.54 -13.29
CA ALA A 32 -19.04 -7.75 -12.86
C ALA A 32 -19.29 -8.07 -11.38
N ILE A 33 -19.25 -7.05 -10.50
CA ILE A 33 -19.57 -7.22 -9.07
C ILE A 33 -21.03 -7.62 -8.88
N ALA A 34 -21.95 -7.01 -9.65
CA ALA A 34 -23.38 -7.27 -9.55
C ALA A 34 -23.80 -8.70 -9.95
N GLU A 35 -23.00 -9.39 -10.78
CA GLU A 35 -23.17 -10.80 -11.11
C GLU A 35 -22.97 -11.74 -9.89
N GLY A 36 -22.38 -11.23 -8.80
CA GLY A 36 -22.22 -11.96 -7.53
C GLY A 36 -21.05 -12.92 -7.46
N GLY A 37 -20.29 -13.11 -8.56
CA GLY A 37 -19.05 -13.90 -8.58
C GLY A 37 -17.85 -13.14 -8.00
N ASN A 38 -16.71 -13.83 -7.83
CA ASN A 38 -15.47 -13.15 -7.44
C ASN A 38 -14.97 -12.29 -8.60
N VAL A 39 -14.38 -11.12 -8.29
CA VAL A 39 -13.92 -10.15 -9.27
C VAL A 39 -12.55 -9.62 -8.90
N LEU A 40 -11.65 -9.51 -9.88
CA LEU A 40 -10.43 -8.71 -9.78
C LEU A 40 -10.56 -7.49 -10.68
N ILE A 41 -10.44 -6.29 -10.13
CA ILE A 41 -10.38 -5.03 -10.88
C ILE A 41 -8.93 -4.55 -10.89
N GLN A 42 -8.33 -4.54 -12.07
CA GLN A 42 -7.00 -4.00 -12.30
C GLN A 42 -7.09 -2.65 -13.00
N ALA A 43 -6.56 -1.61 -12.36
CA ALA A 43 -6.53 -0.26 -12.91
C ALA A 43 -5.49 0.62 -12.19
N PRO A 44 -5.01 1.71 -12.81
CA PRO A 44 -4.06 2.63 -12.20
C PRO A 44 -4.57 3.24 -10.89
N THR A 45 -3.66 3.80 -10.08
CA THR A 45 -4.02 4.59 -8.91
C THR A 45 -4.81 5.85 -9.33
N GLY A 46 -5.81 6.24 -8.55
CA GLY A 46 -6.70 7.38 -8.89
C GLY A 46 -7.80 7.05 -9.91
N SER A 47 -7.95 5.80 -10.34
CA SER A 47 -8.98 5.36 -11.31
C SER A 47 -10.37 5.09 -10.70
N GLY A 48 -10.58 5.38 -9.42
CA GLY A 48 -11.87 5.13 -8.76
C GLY A 48 -12.16 3.68 -8.39
N LYS A 49 -11.15 2.77 -8.40
CA LYS A 49 -11.29 1.35 -8.01
C LYS A 49 -11.94 1.13 -6.66
N THR A 50 -11.51 1.89 -5.66
CA THR A 50 -11.99 1.74 -4.29
C THR A 50 -13.48 2.04 -4.20
N LEU A 51 -13.95 3.13 -4.83
CA LEU A 51 -15.38 3.44 -4.90
C LEU A 51 -16.13 2.37 -5.72
N ALA A 52 -15.52 1.82 -6.78
CA ALA A 52 -16.12 0.73 -7.55
C ALA A 52 -16.44 -0.50 -6.66
N ALA A 53 -15.52 -0.88 -5.77
CA ALA A 53 -15.72 -2.01 -4.88
C ALA A 53 -16.73 -1.70 -3.74
N PHE A 54 -16.66 -0.50 -3.14
CA PHE A 54 -17.48 -0.17 -1.98
C PHE A 54 -18.92 0.19 -2.32
N LEU A 55 -19.14 0.96 -3.41
CA LEU A 55 -20.46 1.56 -3.67
C LEU A 55 -21.55 0.50 -3.81
N TYR A 56 -21.26 -0.61 -4.51
CA TYR A 56 -22.21 -1.71 -4.65
C TYR A 56 -22.51 -2.40 -3.31
N GLY A 57 -21.47 -2.63 -2.50
CA GLY A 57 -21.66 -3.18 -1.15
C GLY A 57 -22.51 -2.26 -0.26
N ILE A 58 -22.24 -0.95 -0.26
CA ILE A 58 -23.01 0.05 0.49
C ILE A 58 -24.48 0.08 0.03
N ASP A 59 -24.72 0.06 -1.27
CA ASP A 59 -26.08 0.04 -1.83
C ASP A 59 -26.86 -1.19 -1.38
N ARG A 60 -26.25 -2.38 -1.45
CA ARG A 60 -26.85 -3.63 -0.96
C ARG A 60 -27.13 -3.61 0.54
N LEU A 61 -26.18 -3.13 1.34
CA LEU A 61 -26.34 -3.07 2.79
C LEU A 61 -27.48 -2.09 3.19
N ASN A 62 -27.61 -0.98 2.47
CA ASN A 62 -28.71 -0.04 2.68
C ASN A 62 -30.08 -0.63 2.26
N ALA A 63 -30.13 -1.40 1.18
CA ALA A 63 -31.35 -2.04 0.69
C ALA A 63 -31.82 -3.20 1.58
N SER A 64 -30.90 -3.87 2.27
CA SER A 64 -31.17 -5.00 3.14
C SER A 64 -30.54 -4.79 4.52
N PRO A 65 -31.16 -3.96 5.39
CA PRO A 65 -30.64 -3.72 6.72
C PRO A 65 -30.51 -5.04 7.51
N GLY A 66 -29.40 -5.19 8.21
CA GLY A 66 -29.09 -6.33 9.06
C GLY A 66 -28.18 -5.90 10.19
N GLU A 67 -27.91 -6.78 11.13
CA GLU A 67 -27.02 -6.51 12.25
C GLU A 67 -25.64 -7.18 12.03
N GLY A 68 -24.59 -6.53 12.50
CA GLY A 68 -23.25 -7.06 12.51
C GLY A 68 -22.46 -6.82 11.22
N LEU A 69 -21.26 -7.40 11.18
CA LEU A 69 -20.31 -7.19 10.10
C LEU A 69 -20.67 -7.99 8.85
N ARG A 70 -20.90 -7.29 7.75
CA ARG A 70 -21.22 -7.90 6.46
C ARG A 70 -20.24 -7.54 5.34
N LEU A 71 -19.56 -6.40 5.43
CA LEU A 71 -18.53 -6.01 4.47
C LEU A 71 -17.18 -5.86 5.17
N LEU A 72 -16.21 -6.68 4.76
CA LEU A 72 -14.85 -6.65 5.26
C LEU A 72 -13.91 -6.12 4.20
N TYR A 73 -13.16 -5.06 4.54
CA TYR A 73 -12.11 -4.51 3.69
C TYR A 73 -10.74 -4.75 4.31
N VAL A 74 -9.82 -5.29 3.52
CA VAL A 74 -8.45 -5.60 3.94
C VAL A 74 -7.44 -4.90 3.03
N SER A 75 -6.61 -4.05 3.61
CA SER A 75 -5.52 -3.37 2.91
C SER A 75 -4.19 -3.59 3.62
N PRO A 76 -3.08 -3.71 2.87
CA PRO A 76 -1.77 -3.96 3.45
C PRO A 76 -1.19 -2.79 4.26
N LEU A 77 -1.75 -1.60 4.19
CA LEU A 77 -1.24 -0.39 4.85
C LEU A 77 -2.23 0.21 5.85
N LYS A 78 -1.75 0.48 7.08
CA LYS A 78 -2.54 1.15 8.11
C LYS A 78 -2.97 2.57 7.70
N ALA A 79 -2.10 3.33 7.05
CA ALA A 79 -2.38 4.69 6.59
C ALA A 79 -3.53 4.70 5.58
N LEU A 80 -3.51 3.77 4.61
CA LEU A 80 -4.58 3.62 3.63
C LEU A 80 -5.94 3.31 4.29
N ASN A 81 -5.97 2.52 5.35
CA ASN A 81 -7.20 2.18 6.06
C ASN A 81 -7.91 3.41 6.64
N TYR A 82 -7.16 4.37 7.17
CA TYR A 82 -7.74 5.62 7.69
C TYR A 82 -8.18 6.57 6.56
N ASP A 83 -7.44 6.58 5.45
CA ASP A 83 -7.80 7.36 4.27
C ASP A 83 -9.10 6.83 3.65
N ILE A 84 -9.25 5.52 3.53
CA ILE A 84 -10.48 4.87 3.06
C ILE A 84 -11.67 5.19 3.98
N GLU A 85 -11.50 5.08 5.30
CA GLU A 85 -12.58 5.45 6.25
C GLU A 85 -13.04 6.89 6.03
N ARG A 86 -12.09 7.81 5.84
CA ARG A 86 -12.37 9.22 5.58
C ARG A 86 -13.09 9.41 4.24
N ASN A 87 -12.65 8.71 3.20
CA ASN A 87 -13.24 8.79 1.86
C ASN A 87 -14.65 8.19 1.77
N LEU A 88 -14.98 7.21 2.62
CA LEU A 88 -16.32 6.63 2.69
C LEU A 88 -17.36 7.57 3.34
N ARG A 89 -16.93 8.58 4.11
CA ARG A 89 -17.85 9.53 4.77
C ARG A 89 -18.70 10.29 3.76
N GLY A 90 -18.11 10.68 2.62
CA GLY A 90 -18.83 11.38 1.55
C GLY A 90 -20.00 10.56 0.96
N PRO A 91 -19.72 9.36 0.42
CA PRO A 91 -20.78 8.46 -0.06
C PRO A 91 -21.85 8.12 0.99
N LEU A 92 -21.44 7.79 2.21
CA LEU A 92 -22.37 7.44 3.28
C LEU A 92 -23.27 8.61 3.66
N ALA A 93 -22.74 9.82 3.79
CA ALA A 93 -23.51 11.03 4.08
C ALA A 93 -24.43 11.39 2.92
N GLY A 94 -23.95 11.32 1.67
CA GLY A 94 -24.74 11.63 0.48
C GLY A 94 -25.91 10.66 0.26
N LEU A 95 -25.73 9.39 0.65
CA LEU A 95 -26.80 8.38 0.63
C LEU A 95 -27.66 8.38 1.90
N GLN A 96 -27.42 9.27 2.86
CA GLN A 96 -28.06 9.28 4.18
C GLN A 96 -28.03 7.91 4.88
N SER A 97 -26.93 7.18 4.67
CA SER A 97 -26.74 5.82 5.16
C SER A 97 -26.54 5.80 6.68
N GLN A 98 -27.14 4.83 7.35
CA GLN A 98 -26.96 4.58 8.79
C GLN A 98 -25.86 3.52 9.06
N LEU A 99 -25.18 3.05 8.03
CA LEU A 99 -24.14 2.02 8.16
C LEU A 99 -22.96 2.52 9.00
N ARG A 100 -22.55 1.70 9.94
CA ARG A 100 -21.43 1.97 10.82
C ARG A 100 -20.14 1.43 10.22
N VAL A 101 -19.12 2.27 10.15
CA VAL A 101 -17.78 1.90 9.69
C VAL A 101 -16.84 1.83 10.89
N GLY A 102 -16.13 0.72 11.02
CA GLY A 102 -15.07 0.53 12.01
C GLY A 102 -13.70 0.34 11.37
N VAL A 103 -12.66 0.87 12.02
CA VAL A 103 -11.26 0.64 11.61
C VAL A 103 -10.54 -0.13 12.69
N ARG A 104 -10.02 -1.33 12.35
CA ARG A 104 -9.22 -2.14 13.25
C ARG A 104 -7.85 -2.44 12.67
N THR A 105 -6.86 -1.79 13.23
CA THR A 105 -5.45 -1.98 12.91
C THR A 105 -4.64 -2.24 14.18
N GLY A 106 -3.32 -2.42 14.06
CA GLY A 106 -2.43 -2.50 15.22
C GLY A 106 -2.48 -1.25 16.11
N ASP A 107 -2.86 -0.09 15.55
CA ASP A 107 -2.87 1.21 16.24
C ASP A 107 -4.23 1.52 16.91
N THR A 108 -5.27 0.70 16.65
CA THR A 108 -6.61 0.90 17.24
C THR A 108 -6.55 0.68 18.76
N PRO A 109 -7.01 1.66 19.57
CA PRO A 109 -7.01 1.55 21.02
C PRO A 109 -7.82 0.37 21.56
N GLN A 110 -7.41 -0.19 22.68
CA GLN A 110 -8.09 -1.35 23.28
C GLN A 110 -9.57 -1.08 23.61
N LYS A 111 -9.91 0.14 24.02
CA LYS A 111 -11.30 0.55 24.29
C LYS A 111 -12.18 0.45 23.05
N GLU A 112 -11.67 0.91 21.90
CA GLU A 112 -12.38 0.83 20.61
C GLU A 112 -12.51 -0.61 20.14
N ARG A 113 -11.45 -1.43 20.28
CA ARG A 113 -11.51 -2.86 19.96
C ARG A 113 -12.59 -3.57 20.78
N ALA A 114 -12.69 -3.26 22.09
CA ALA A 114 -13.71 -3.84 22.97
C ALA A 114 -15.12 -3.33 22.62
N ALA A 115 -15.28 -2.09 22.15
CA ALA A 115 -16.56 -1.57 21.67
C ALA A 115 -17.03 -2.28 20.41
N MET A 116 -16.16 -2.50 19.43
CA MET A 116 -16.46 -3.23 18.20
C MET A 116 -16.90 -4.68 18.44
N LEU A 117 -16.40 -5.33 19.50
CA LEU A 117 -16.83 -6.68 19.85
C LEU A 117 -18.25 -6.73 20.44
N ARG A 118 -18.69 -5.66 21.11
CA ARG A 118 -20.05 -5.56 21.67
C ARG A 118 -21.06 -5.09 20.64
N GLU A 119 -20.64 -4.18 19.78
CA GLU A 119 -21.43 -3.61 18.72
C GLU A 119 -20.63 -3.66 17.41
N PRO A 120 -20.64 -4.79 16.70
CA PRO A 120 -19.93 -4.93 15.44
C PRO A 120 -20.37 -3.88 14.41
N PRO A 121 -19.43 -3.23 13.69
CA PRO A 121 -19.78 -2.34 12.60
C PRO A 121 -20.32 -3.14 11.41
N ASP A 122 -21.09 -2.50 10.52
CA ASP A 122 -21.56 -3.10 9.28
C ASP A 122 -20.43 -3.28 8.26
N ILE A 123 -19.47 -2.34 8.28
CA ILE A 123 -18.27 -2.30 7.45
C ILE A 123 -17.04 -2.26 8.35
N LEU A 124 -16.14 -3.22 8.21
CA LEU A 124 -14.86 -3.23 8.92
C LEU A 124 -13.70 -3.04 7.96
N ILE A 125 -12.87 -2.06 8.22
CA ILE A 125 -11.62 -1.77 7.52
C ILE A 125 -10.46 -2.28 8.39
N THR A 126 -9.59 -3.15 7.82
CA THR A 126 -8.54 -3.79 8.60
C THR A 126 -7.26 -4.06 7.79
N THR A 127 -6.23 -4.62 8.44
CA THR A 127 -4.98 -5.09 7.82
C THR A 127 -4.90 -6.62 7.87
N PRO A 128 -4.05 -7.26 7.02
CA PRO A 128 -3.82 -8.71 7.04
C PRO A 128 -3.51 -9.26 8.44
N GLU A 129 -2.65 -8.57 9.18
CA GLU A 129 -2.24 -8.97 10.54
C GLU A 129 -3.40 -8.87 11.54
N SER A 130 -4.21 -7.83 11.39
CA SER A 130 -5.37 -7.64 12.27
C SER A 130 -6.48 -8.64 11.96
N LEU A 131 -6.68 -9.02 10.70
CA LEU A 131 -7.58 -10.11 10.31
C LEU A 131 -7.14 -11.44 10.95
N PHE A 132 -5.86 -11.78 10.87
CA PHE A 132 -5.31 -12.96 11.53
C PHE A 132 -5.57 -12.96 13.04
N LEU A 133 -5.32 -11.83 13.71
CA LEU A 133 -5.59 -11.68 15.16
C LEU A 133 -7.09 -11.74 15.49
N LEU A 134 -7.97 -11.29 14.60
CA LEU A 134 -9.42 -11.45 14.76
C LEU A 134 -9.81 -12.92 14.70
N LEU A 135 -9.31 -13.66 13.71
CA LEU A 135 -9.55 -15.09 13.52
C LEU A 135 -9.06 -15.95 14.69
N THR A 136 -8.05 -15.49 15.46
CA THR A 136 -7.47 -16.19 16.61
C THR A 136 -7.91 -15.63 17.96
N SER A 137 -9.03 -14.90 18.00
CA SER A 137 -9.54 -14.27 19.22
C SER A 137 -11.07 -14.34 19.29
N ARG A 138 -11.66 -13.88 20.40
CA ARG A 138 -13.12 -13.74 20.50
C ARG A 138 -13.73 -12.88 19.38
N GLY A 139 -12.92 -12.10 18.69
CA GLY A 139 -13.32 -11.31 17.52
C GLY A 139 -13.75 -12.15 16.31
N ARG A 140 -13.46 -13.46 16.30
CA ARG A 140 -13.86 -14.37 15.22
C ARG A 140 -15.39 -14.43 15.03
N GLU A 141 -16.14 -14.32 16.11
CA GLU A 141 -17.62 -14.38 16.03
C GLU A 141 -18.20 -13.22 15.22
N MET A 142 -17.57 -12.05 15.28
CA MET A 142 -17.98 -10.90 14.46
C MET A 142 -17.82 -11.16 12.94
N LEU A 143 -16.90 -12.04 12.55
CA LEU A 143 -16.58 -12.33 11.15
C LEU A 143 -17.54 -13.30 10.47
N ARG A 144 -18.44 -13.97 11.21
CA ARG A 144 -19.34 -15.01 10.67
C ARG A 144 -20.32 -14.47 9.63
N GLY A 145 -20.79 -13.24 9.82
CA GLY A 145 -21.77 -12.60 8.94
C GLY A 145 -21.18 -11.94 7.68
N VAL A 146 -19.90 -12.11 7.39
CA VAL A 146 -19.25 -11.47 6.21
C VAL A 146 -19.86 -12.00 4.91
N GLU A 147 -20.44 -11.10 4.11
CA GLU A 147 -21.03 -11.38 2.79
C GLU A 147 -20.12 -10.91 1.64
N THR A 148 -19.27 -9.91 1.90
CA THR A 148 -18.35 -9.34 0.90
C THR A 148 -16.99 -9.08 1.52
N LEU A 149 -15.94 -9.56 0.85
CA LEU A 149 -14.54 -9.29 1.18
C LEU A 149 -13.90 -8.47 0.07
N ILE A 150 -13.40 -7.28 0.40
CA ILE A 150 -12.60 -6.46 -0.49
C ILE A 150 -11.12 -6.59 -0.08
N LEU A 151 -10.29 -7.06 -1.00
CA LEU A 151 -8.82 -7.10 -0.86
C LEU A 151 -8.23 -5.99 -1.70
N ASP A 152 -7.70 -4.95 -1.07
CA ASP A 152 -7.13 -3.82 -1.80
C ASP A 152 -5.60 -3.85 -1.83
N GLU A 153 -5.04 -3.19 -2.85
CA GLU A 153 -3.60 -3.15 -3.15
C GLU A 153 -2.98 -4.56 -3.15
N VAL A 154 -3.69 -5.53 -3.74
CA VAL A 154 -3.30 -6.95 -3.75
C VAL A 154 -1.87 -7.14 -4.26
N HIS A 155 -1.44 -6.35 -5.25
CA HIS A 155 -0.11 -6.39 -5.83
C HIS A 155 1.02 -6.12 -4.81
N ALA A 156 0.75 -5.37 -3.74
CA ALA A 156 1.74 -5.08 -2.72
C ALA A 156 2.06 -6.28 -1.82
N VAL A 157 1.22 -7.30 -1.82
CA VAL A 157 1.38 -8.47 -0.95
C VAL A 157 1.47 -9.79 -1.70
N ALA A 158 0.85 -9.94 -2.87
CA ALA A 158 0.72 -11.21 -3.58
C ALA A 158 2.06 -11.96 -3.77
N GLY A 159 3.13 -11.23 -4.14
CA GLY A 159 4.48 -11.79 -4.32
C GLY A 159 5.28 -12.01 -3.02
N THR A 160 4.66 -12.02 -1.85
CA THR A 160 5.36 -12.07 -0.56
C THR A 160 4.81 -13.16 0.36
N LYS A 161 5.60 -13.59 1.37
CA LYS A 161 5.11 -14.47 2.44
C LYS A 161 3.94 -13.85 3.23
N ARG A 162 3.89 -12.52 3.33
CA ARG A 162 2.78 -11.78 3.95
C ARG A 162 1.48 -12.01 3.17
N GLY A 163 1.56 -12.05 1.84
CA GLY A 163 0.44 -12.41 0.98
C GLY A 163 0.00 -13.86 1.16
N ALA A 164 0.93 -14.80 1.20
CA ALA A 164 0.60 -16.20 1.47
C ALA A 164 -0.10 -16.38 2.83
N HIS A 165 0.32 -15.63 3.84
CA HIS A 165 -0.32 -15.58 5.14
C HIS A 165 -1.75 -15.01 5.07
N LEU A 166 -1.95 -13.93 4.30
CA LEU A 166 -3.28 -13.35 4.05
C LEU A 166 -4.19 -14.35 3.32
N ALA A 167 -3.69 -15.02 2.28
CA ALA A 167 -4.48 -15.99 1.51
C ALA A 167 -5.00 -17.13 2.40
N LEU A 168 -4.17 -17.67 3.31
CA LEU A 168 -4.62 -18.67 4.29
C LEU A 168 -5.62 -18.08 5.30
N SER A 169 -5.42 -16.83 5.73
CA SER A 169 -6.39 -16.16 6.62
C SER A 169 -7.75 -15.98 5.94
N VAL A 170 -7.77 -15.74 4.62
CA VAL A 170 -9.02 -15.65 3.84
C VAL A 170 -9.71 -17.01 3.73
N GLU A 171 -8.98 -18.12 3.55
CA GLU A 171 -9.60 -19.47 3.57
C GLU A 171 -10.12 -19.85 4.96
N ARG A 172 -9.44 -19.42 6.03
CA ARG A 172 -9.97 -19.58 7.41
C ARG A 172 -11.23 -18.75 7.62
N LEU A 173 -11.29 -17.55 7.06
CA LEU A 173 -12.51 -16.72 7.09
C LEU A 173 -13.64 -17.39 6.34
N GLU A 174 -13.38 -17.95 5.15
CA GLU A 174 -14.40 -18.69 4.37
C GLU A 174 -14.99 -19.87 5.13
N ARG A 175 -14.13 -20.64 5.83
CA ARG A 175 -14.57 -21.75 6.68
C ARG A 175 -15.40 -21.28 7.89
N LEU A 176 -15.12 -20.09 8.41
CA LEU A 176 -15.80 -19.52 9.57
C LEU A 176 -17.13 -18.88 9.21
N ALA A 177 -17.26 -18.31 8.02
CA ALA A 177 -18.44 -17.58 7.56
C ALA A 177 -19.67 -18.51 7.45
N GLU A 178 -20.85 -17.97 7.75
CA GLU A 178 -22.13 -18.71 7.68
C GLU A 178 -22.50 -19.09 6.24
N SER A 179 -22.03 -18.29 5.28
CA SER A 179 -22.22 -18.53 3.84
C SER A 179 -20.97 -18.12 3.08
N SER A 180 -20.79 -18.66 1.87
CA SER A 180 -19.72 -18.20 0.99
C SER A 180 -19.90 -16.73 0.64
N PHE A 181 -18.83 -15.94 0.70
CA PHE A 181 -18.82 -14.52 0.43
C PHE A 181 -18.18 -14.17 -0.90
N GLN A 182 -18.61 -13.06 -1.48
CA GLN A 182 -17.99 -12.50 -2.68
C GLN A 182 -16.63 -11.91 -2.35
N ARG A 183 -15.59 -12.22 -3.16
CA ARG A 183 -14.24 -11.66 -3.06
C ARG A 183 -14.03 -10.65 -4.18
N ILE A 184 -13.69 -9.42 -3.82
CA ILE A 184 -13.38 -8.34 -4.74
C ILE A 184 -11.92 -7.95 -4.53
N GLY A 185 -11.07 -8.25 -5.51
CA GLY A 185 -9.67 -7.85 -5.51
C GLY A 185 -9.48 -6.53 -6.25
N LEU A 186 -8.70 -5.61 -5.65
CA LEU A 186 -8.28 -4.36 -6.28
C LEU A 186 -6.77 -4.35 -6.42
N SER A 187 -6.28 -4.07 -7.63
CA SER A 187 -4.84 -4.07 -7.91
C SER A 187 -4.46 -2.93 -8.85
N ALA A 188 -3.26 -2.40 -8.70
CA ALA A 188 -2.60 -1.71 -9.80
C ALA A 188 -2.26 -2.72 -10.90
N THR A 189 -1.85 -2.23 -12.07
CA THR A 189 -1.48 -3.08 -13.21
C THR A 189 -0.39 -4.08 -12.81
N GLN A 190 -0.66 -5.36 -12.99
CA GLN A 190 0.23 -6.49 -12.71
C GLN A 190 0.19 -7.50 -13.87
N ARG A 191 1.22 -8.33 -13.97
CA ARG A 191 1.32 -9.41 -14.97
C ARG A 191 1.88 -10.68 -14.33
N PRO A 192 1.37 -11.88 -14.67
CA PRO A 192 0.08 -12.08 -15.34
C PRO A 192 -1.10 -11.70 -14.43
N MET A 193 -2.18 -11.15 -15.01
CA MET A 193 -3.37 -10.77 -14.23
C MET A 193 -4.06 -12.00 -13.62
N GLU A 194 -4.01 -13.12 -14.33
CA GLU A 194 -4.57 -14.41 -13.91
C GLU A 194 -3.96 -14.92 -12.59
N GLU A 195 -2.65 -14.72 -12.39
CA GLU A 195 -1.96 -15.08 -11.15
C GLU A 195 -2.51 -14.28 -9.95
N ILE A 196 -2.72 -12.98 -10.16
CA ILE A 196 -3.33 -12.12 -9.14
C ILE A 196 -4.78 -12.52 -8.89
N GLY A 197 -5.52 -12.86 -9.96
CA GLY A 197 -6.88 -13.38 -9.85
C GLY A 197 -6.94 -14.63 -8.98
N ARG A 198 -6.11 -15.62 -9.26
CA ARG A 198 -6.01 -16.86 -8.47
C ARG A 198 -5.60 -16.60 -7.02
N PHE A 199 -4.72 -15.63 -6.79
CA PHE A 199 -4.36 -15.22 -5.43
C PHE A 199 -5.58 -14.73 -4.64
N VAL A 200 -6.48 -13.96 -5.26
CA VAL A 200 -7.70 -13.42 -4.64
C VAL A 200 -8.75 -14.52 -4.41
N SER A 201 -9.00 -15.33 -5.44
CA SER A 201 -10.10 -16.31 -5.41
C SER A 201 -9.72 -17.66 -4.83
N GLY A 202 -8.43 -17.99 -4.77
CA GLY A 202 -7.96 -19.32 -4.45
C GLY A 202 -8.35 -20.31 -5.56
N ALA A 203 -9.02 -21.39 -5.18
CA ALA A 203 -9.49 -22.42 -6.12
C ALA A 203 -10.81 -22.07 -6.83
N ARG A 204 -11.41 -20.91 -6.52
CA ARG A 204 -12.75 -20.50 -7.03
C ARG A 204 -12.62 -19.73 -8.35
N PRO A 205 -13.66 -19.75 -9.20
CA PRO A 205 -13.68 -18.93 -10.40
C PRO A 205 -13.63 -17.43 -10.04
N ILE A 206 -13.04 -16.63 -10.94
CA ILE A 206 -12.92 -15.19 -10.79
C ILE A 206 -13.05 -14.50 -12.14
N GLN A 207 -13.78 -13.41 -12.19
CA GLN A 207 -13.86 -12.53 -13.35
C GLN A 207 -12.74 -11.50 -13.29
N LEU A 208 -12.03 -11.32 -14.39
CA LEU A 208 -10.92 -10.38 -14.52
C LEU A 208 -11.40 -9.14 -15.27
N VAL A 209 -11.29 -7.98 -14.65
CA VAL A 209 -11.63 -6.67 -15.21
C VAL A 209 -10.35 -5.87 -15.36
N ASP A 210 -9.86 -5.72 -16.59
CA ASP A 210 -8.70 -4.87 -16.90
C ASP A 210 -9.19 -3.49 -17.40
N ALA A 211 -9.31 -2.56 -16.46
CA ALA A 211 -9.63 -1.16 -16.75
C ALA A 211 -8.36 -0.30 -16.86
N GLY A 212 -7.24 -0.91 -17.22
CA GLY A 212 -5.96 -0.27 -17.38
C GLY A 212 -5.96 0.75 -18.51
N MET A 213 -5.87 2.04 -18.19
CA MET A 213 -5.53 3.09 -19.13
C MET A 213 -4.03 3.41 -19.02
N ARG A 214 -3.34 3.50 -20.16
CA ARG A 214 -1.98 4.02 -20.20
C ARG A 214 -2.03 5.52 -19.95
N LYS A 215 -1.60 5.94 -18.76
CA LYS A 215 -1.46 7.35 -18.45
C LYS A 215 -0.29 7.92 -19.26
N GLN A 216 -0.46 9.07 -19.88
CA GLN A 216 0.64 9.76 -20.54
C GLN A 216 1.69 10.16 -19.51
N MET A 217 2.96 9.96 -19.83
CA MET A 217 4.08 10.27 -18.94
C MET A 217 5.10 11.16 -19.63
N ASP A 218 5.45 12.26 -18.98
CA ASP A 218 6.67 13.03 -19.26
C ASP A 218 7.76 12.54 -18.29
N LEU A 219 8.51 11.54 -18.74
CA LEU A 219 9.55 10.90 -17.95
C LEU A 219 10.93 11.19 -18.53
N GLN A 220 11.84 11.71 -17.69
CA GLN A 220 13.20 12.03 -18.10
C GLN A 220 14.21 11.47 -17.09
N VAL A 221 15.34 10.98 -17.61
CA VAL A 221 16.52 10.68 -16.79
C VAL A 221 17.42 11.91 -16.84
N VAL A 222 17.70 12.51 -15.69
CA VAL A 222 18.44 13.78 -15.56
C VAL A 222 19.80 13.48 -14.97
N VAL A 223 20.86 13.85 -15.70
CA VAL A 223 22.25 13.73 -15.25
C VAL A 223 22.82 15.15 -15.17
N PRO A 224 22.96 15.74 -13.97
CA PRO A 224 23.36 17.13 -13.80
C PRO A 224 24.89 17.36 -13.91
N VAL A 225 25.61 16.46 -14.57
CA VAL A 225 27.07 16.54 -14.82
C VAL A 225 27.37 16.04 -16.23
N ASP A 226 28.38 16.59 -16.87
CA ASP A 226 28.83 16.19 -18.21
C ASP A 226 29.50 14.80 -18.20
N ASP A 227 30.26 14.48 -17.15
CA ASP A 227 30.90 13.18 -16.97
C ASP A 227 30.72 12.65 -15.53
N MET A 228 30.03 11.54 -15.40
CA MET A 228 29.83 10.86 -14.12
C MET A 228 31.11 10.19 -13.57
N ARG A 229 32.23 10.19 -14.31
CA ARG A 229 33.52 9.70 -13.80
C ARG A 229 34.17 10.74 -12.93
N GLU A 230 33.90 12.03 -13.19
CA GLU A 230 34.48 13.19 -12.50
C GLU A 230 33.35 14.13 -12.05
N PRO A 231 32.50 13.73 -11.11
CA PRO A 231 31.31 14.50 -10.75
C PRO A 231 31.56 15.77 -9.94
N GLY A 232 32.81 16.19 -9.79
CA GLY A 232 33.23 17.39 -9.07
C GLY A 232 33.82 17.11 -7.68
N ALA A 233 34.43 18.13 -7.06
CA ALA A 233 35.00 18.03 -5.72
C ALA A 233 33.90 18.00 -4.66
N SER A 234 33.87 16.96 -3.84
CA SER A 234 32.92 16.82 -2.74
C SER A 234 33.30 17.66 -1.52
N GLN A 235 32.32 18.26 -0.84
CA GLN A 235 32.55 18.80 0.49
C GLN A 235 32.67 17.65 1.51
N PRO A 236 33.40 17.82 2.64
CA PRO A 236 33.63 16.75 3.64
C PRO A 236 32.33 16.14 4.20
N GLU A 237 31.26 16.89 4.21
CA GLU A 237 29.94 16.45 4.71
C GLU A 237 29.22 15.48 3.74
N ASP A 238 29.59 15.50 2.46
CA ASP A 238 28.99 14.61 1.44
C ASP A 238 29.62 13.20 1.44
N VAL A 239 30.82 13.05 2.03
CA VAL A 239 31.56 11.77 2.09
C VAL A 239 30.88 10.74 2.95
N LEU A 240 30.11 11.15 3.98
CA LEU A 240 29.31 10.23 4.83
C LEU A 240 28.11 9.59 4.10
N ALA A 241 27.79 10.05 2.90
CA ALA A 241 26.70 9.49 2.08
C ALA A 241 27.11 8.28 1.24
N THR A 242 28.42 8.04 1.07
CA THR A 242 28.94 6.92 0.28
C THR A 242 29.59 5.90 1.21
N THR A 243 29.09 4.67 1.19
CA THR A 243 29.63 3.52 1.95
C THR A 243 30.98 3.03 1.37
N GLU A 244 31.42 3.60 0.24
CA GLU A 244 32.67 3.26 -0.45
C GLU A 244 33.47 4.55 -0.70
N GLY A 245 34.69 4.57 -0.21
CA GLY A 245 35.59 5.69 -0.15
C GLY A 245 36.03 6.28 -1.51
N THR A 246 35.11 6.72 -2.34
CA THR A 246 35.36 7.47 -3.57
C THR A 246 35.35 8.97 -3.29
N SER A 247 36.42 9.65 -3.62
CA SER A 247 36.69 11.07 -3.35
C SER A 247 35.83 12.06 -4.16
N SER A 248 34.84 11.61 -4.94
CA SER A 248 33.96 12.47 -5.75
C SER A 248 32.50 12.06 -5.62
N SER A 249 31.63 12.99 -5.23
CA SER A 249 30.19 12.80 -5.05
C SER A 249 29.44 13.62 -6.09
N ILE A 250 28.35 13.04 -6.65
CA ILE A 250 27.47 13.74 -7.59
C ILE A 250 26.47 14.69 -6.87
N TRP A 251 26.34 14.57 -5.57
CA TRP A 251 25.37 15.33 -4.78
C TRP A 251 25.45 16.85 -4.91
N PRO A 252 26.64 17.47 -4.94
CA PRO A 252 26.77 18.92 -5.17
C PRO A 252 26.10 19.41 -6.45
N SER A 253 26.04 18.57 -7.49
CA SER A 253 25.34 18.87 -8.74
C SER A 253 23.85 18.52 -8.73
N ILE A 254 23.44 17.52 -7.95
CA ILE A 254 22.05 17.11 -7.81
C ILE A 254 21.23 18.12 -6.98
N TYR A 255 21.76 18.63 -5.88
CA TYR A 255 21.02 19.50 -4.97
C TYR A 255 20.48 20.78 -5.62
N PRO A 256 21.27 21.56 -6.39
CA PRO A 256 20.77 22.77 -7.04
C PRO A 256 19.66 22.47 -8.05
N GLU A 257 19.78 21.38 -8.79
CA GLU A 257 18.79 20.98 -9.78
C GLU A 257 17.49 20.50 -9.11
N LEU A 258 17.59 19.78 -7.99
CA LEU A 258 16.40 19.42 -7.17
C LEU A 258 15.71 20.66 -6.62
N LEU A 259 16.48 21.62 -6.08
CA LEU A 259 15.93 22.87 -5.55
C LEU A 259 15.22 23.66 -6.65
N ARG A 260 15.82 23.77 -7.84
CA ARG A 260 15.20 24.42 -9.00
C ARG A 260 13.86 23.76 -9.35
N LEU A 261 13.83 22.42 -9.45
CA LEU A 261 12.61 21.68 -9.76
C LEU A 261 11.52 21.86 -8.70
N VAL A 262 11.88 21.87 -7.41
CA VAL A 262 10.94 22.12 -6.31
C VAL A 262 10.36 23.54 -6.38
N GLN A 263 11.18 24.53 -6.73
CA GLN A 263 10.74 25.93 -6.85
C GLN A 263 9.87 26.19 -8.08
N GLU A 264 10.06 25.44 -9.16
CA GLU A 264 9.26 25.56 -10.41
C GLU A 264 7.90 24.88 -10.32
N HIS A 265 7.65 24.03 -9.33
CA HIS A 265 6.41 23.26 -9.18
C HIS A 265 5.73 23.59 -7.84
N ARG A 266 4.40 23.55 -7.81
CA ARG A 266 3.63 23.83 -6.59
C ARG A 266 3.74 22.70 -5.55
N SER A 267 3.84 21.47 -6.04
CA SER A 267 3.93 20.28 -5.19
C SER A 267 4.83 19.23 -5.84
N THR A 268 5.84 18.79 -5.10
CA THR A 268 6.82 17.80 -5.56
C THR A 268 6.99 16.69 -4.53
N ILE A 269 7.00 15.45 -4.99
CA ILE A 269 7.44 14.32 -4.16
C ILE A 269 8.78 13.83 -4.68
N VAL A 270 9.78 13.79 -3.80
CA VAL A 270 11.11 13.23 -4.08
C VAL A 270 11.21 11.86 -3.42
N PHE A 271 11.20 10.80 -4.21
CA PHE A 271 11.41 9.44 -3.71
C PHE A 271 12.87 9.09 -3.58
N VAL A 272 13.23 8.51 -2.43
CA VAL A 272 14.57 8.01 -2.13
C VAL A 272 14.50 6.59 -1.58
N ASN A 273 15.61 5.84 -1.67
CA ASN A 273 15.63 4.42 -1.33
C ASN A 273 15.88 4.11 0.16
N ASN A 274 16.23 5.11 1.00
CA ASN A 274 16.41 4.91 2.44
C ASN A 274 15.99 6.13 3.28
N ARG A 275 15.65 5.88 4.54
CA ARG A 275 15.12 6.88 5.49
C ARG A 275 16.12 7.98 5.82
N ARG A 276 17.40 7.61 6.06
CA ARG A 276 18.46 8.59 6.38
C ARG A 276 18.68 9.57 5.24
N LEU A 277 18.56 9.11 4.00
CA LEU A 277 18.64 9.97 2.83
C LEU A 277 17.43 10.90 2.75
N ALA A 278 16.22 10.42 3.10
CA ALA A 278 15.04 11.27 3.12
C ALA A 278 15.19 12.46 4.08
N GLU A 279 15.63 12.20 5.31
CA GLU A 279 15.85 13.22 6.32
C GLU A 279 16.94 14.22 5.91
N ARG A 280 18.11 13.72 5.45
CA ARG A 280 19.23 14.59 5.03
C ARG A 280 18.89 15.43 3.81
N LEU A 281 18.20 14.85 2.83
CA LEU A 281 17.83 15.58 1.62
C LEU A 281 16.82 16.69 1.92
N ALA A 282 15.84 16.43 2.78
CA ALA A 282 14.89 17.46 3.21
C ALA A 282 15.60 18.61 3.96
N LEU A 283 16.50 18.27 4.88
CA LEU A 283 17.31 19.27 5.60
C LEU A 283 18.14 20.11 4.61
N ARG A 284 18.86 19.44 3.69
CA ARG A 284 19.76 20.14 2.75
C ARG A 284 19.00 21.05 1.78
N LEU A 285 17.82 20.65 1.32
CA LEU A 285 16.98 21.51 0.49
C LEU A 285 16.51 22.76 1.24
N ASN A 286 16.19 22.64 2.53
CA ASN A 286 15.82 23.77 3.38
C ASN A 286 16.99 24.74 3.60
N GLU A 287 18.21 24.23 3.86
CA GLU A 287 19.43 25.01 3.99
C GLU A 287 19.70 25.83 2.71
N LEU A 288 19.74 25.15 1.57
CA LEU A 288 20.02 25.81 0.28
C LEU A 288 18.96 26.85 -0.11
N ALA A 289 17.70 26.63 0.25
CA ALA A 289 16.63 27.59 0.02
C ALA A 289 16.80 28.86 0.86
N ASN A 290 17.36 28.75 2.07
CA ASN A 290 17.62 29.89 2.97
C ASN A 290 18.94 30.61 2.63
N ASP A 291 20.03 29.88 2.28
CA ASP A 291 21.27 30.44 1.81
C ASP A 291 21.09 31.30 0.54
N GLY A 292 20.25 30.83 -0.40
CA GLY A 292 19.90 31.56 -1.61
C GLY A 292 19.10 32.86 -1.35
N ALA A 293 18.30 32.88 -0.28
CA ALA A 293 17.56 34.07 0.11
C ALA A 293 18.45 35.14 0.72
N GLU A 294 19.51 34.79 1.46
CA GLU A 294 20.51 35.72 1.99
C GLU A 294 21.38 36.32 0.88
N ALA A 295 21.80 35.52 -0.09
CA ALA A 295 22.60 35.96 -1.22
C ALA A 295 21.84 36.97 -2.14
N GLY A 296 20.52 36.75 -2.31
CA GLY A 296 19.65 37.66 -3.11
C GLY A 296 19.42 39.04 -2.47
N SER A 297 19.62 39.16 -1.15
CA SER A 297 19.46 40.44 -0.43
C SER A 297 20.68 41.34 -0.49
N ILE A 298 21.83 40.87 -0.99
CA ILE A 298 23.10 41.60 -1.02
C ILE A 298 23.36 42.36 -2.36
N ASP A 299 22.59 42.04 -3.42
CA ASP A 299 22.84 42.61 -4.77
C ASP A 299 21.95 43.82 -5.11
N GLY A 300 21.90 44.80 -4.22
CA GLY A 300 21.13 46.03 -4.49
C GLY A 300 21.49 47.22 -3.62
N ARG A 301 22.60 47.87 -3.90
CA ARG A 301 23.04 49.25 -3.55
C ARG A 301 24.30 49.37 -2.71
N ARG A 302 25.41 49.53 -3.38
CA ARG A 302 26.53 50.33 -2.86
C ARG A 302 26.10 51.80 -2.86
N GLY A 303 25.91 52.36 -1.68
CA GLY A 303 25.73 53.81 -1.50
C GLY A 303 25.03 54.15 -0.20
N GLU A 304 25.81 54.76 0.73
CA GLU A 304 25.41 55.45 1.97
C GLU A 304 25.15 54.62 3.22
N ALA A 305 26.05 54.83 4.18
CA ALA A 305 25.97 54.32 5.54
C ALA A 305 24.75 54.93 6.28
N ALA A 306 23.78 54.10 6.63
CA ALA A 306 22.75 54.42 7.60
C ALA A 306 23.11 53.80 8.95
N PRO A 307 22.71 54.40 10.11
CA PRO A 307 23.10 53.95 11.43
C PRO A 307 22.40 52.59 11.78
N PRO A 308 22.99 51.81 12.70
CA PRO A 308 22.46 50.50 13.07
C PRO A 308 21.12 50.70 13.82
N SER A 309 20.01 50.40 13.16
CA SER A 309 18.75 50.19 13.84
C SER A 309 18.62 48.71 14.19
N ASP A 310 18.49 48.40 15.47
CA ASP A 310 18.28 47.08 16.08
C ASP A 310 16.93 46.46 15.71
N LEU A 311 16.66 46.23 14.42
CA LEU A 311 15.54 45.48 13.89
C LEU A 311 15.93 44.78 12.60
N ALA A 312 17.00 43.97 12.68
CA ALA A 312 17.10 42.86 11.74
C ALA A 312 15.89 41.94 12.02
N SER A 313 14.85 42.08 11.22
CA SER A 313 13.76 41.12 11.21
C SER A 313 14.36 39.73 10.98
N GLN A 314 14.40 38.90 12.01
CA GLN A 314 14.68 37.48 11.88
C GLN A 314 13.58 36.91 10.97
N ALA A 315 13.87 36.86 9.67
CA ALA A 315 13.04 36.13 8.73
C ALA A 315 13.02 34.69 9.21
N THR A 316 11.88 34.19 9.60
CA THR A 316 11.71 32.79 10.02
C THR A 316 12.22 31.92 8.87
N PRO A 317 13.16 30.95 9.11
CA PRO A 317 13.70 30.12 8.05
C PRO A 317 12.54 29.46 7.28
N ARG A 318 12.56 29.61 5.96
CA ARG A 318 11.50 29.05 5.10
C ARG A 318 11.70 27.55 4.99
N GLU A 319 10.78 26.77 5.54
CA GLU A 319 10.75 25.33 5.38
C GLU A 319 10.07 24.98 4.05
N ILE A 320 10.81 24.42 3.09
CA ILE A 320 10.30 24.03 1.76
C ILE A 320 10.18 22.51 1.60
N ALA A 321 10.83 21.72 2.45
CA ALA A 321 10.87 20.27 2.34
C ALA A 321 10.75 19.58 3.69
N ARG A 322 9.97 18.50 3.76
CA ARG A 322 9.90 17.58 4.92
C ARG A 322 10.11 16.15 4.49
N ALA A 323 10.69 15.34 5.39
CA ALA A 323 10.84 13.91 5.19
C ALA A 323 9.53 13.17 5.55
N HIS A 324 9.23 12.10 4.78
CA HIS A 324 8.10 11.20 5.02
C HIS A 324 8.52 9.73 4.92
N HIS A 325 8.48 9.00 6.02
CA HIS A 325 8.84 7.57 6.07
C HIS A 325 8.16 6.84 7.22
N GLY A 326 8.15 5.51 7.17
CA GLY A 326 7.42 4.65 8.10
C GLY A 326 7.89 4.69 9.58
N SER A 327 9.03 5.36 9.90
CA SER A 327 9.47 5.54 11.29
C SER A 327 8.96 6.80 11.97
N LEU A 328 8.36 7.73 11.22
CA LEU A 328 7.71 8.91 11.79
C LEU A 328 6.46 8.49 12.57
N ALA A 329 6.16 9.22 13.66
CA ALA A 329 4.90 9.06 14.37
C ALA A 329 3.71 9.30 13.41
N ARG A 330 2.57 8.66 13.70
CA ARG A 330 1.37 8.76 12.86
C ARG A 330 0.92 10.22 12.69
N GLU A 331 0.89 10.95 13.78
CA GLU A 331 0.46 12.34 13.82
C GLU A 331 1.34 13.22 12.91
N GLN A 332 2.65 13.02 12.97
CA GLN A 332 3.61 13.73 12.11
C GLN A 332 3.42 13.42 10.63
N ARG A 333 3.15 12.15 10.29
CA ARG A 333 2.89 11.78 8.89
C ARG A 333 1.65 12.46 8.34
N LEU A 334 0.56 12.43 9.11
CA LEU A 334 -0.70 13.09 8.71
C LEU A 334 -0.52 14.61 8.57
N GLU A 335 0.22 15.26 9.50
CA GLU A 335 0.53 16.67 9.42
C GLU A 335 1.28 17.01 8.12
N VAL A 336 2.32 16.25 7.82
CA VAL A 336 3.17 16.48 6.63
C VAL A 336 2.38 16.26 5.33
N GLU A 337 1.50 15.24 5.29
CA GLU A 337 0.60 14.99 4.16
C GLU A 337 -0.40 16.15 3.96
N GLU A 338 -0.98 16.67 5.03
CA GLU A 338 -1.91 17.81 4.97
C GLU A 338 -1.22 19.12 4.53
N LEU A 339 0.02 19.35 4.97
CA LEU A 339 0.80 20.52 4.56
C LEU A 339 1.06 20.53 3.04
N LEU A 340 1.38 19.35 2.45
CA LEU A 340 1.52 19.24 1.00
C LEU A 340 0.19 19.48 0.29
N LYS A 341 -0.90 18.88 0.75
CA LYS A 341 -2.25 19.06 0.18
C LYS A 341 -2.70 20.51 0.14
N ARG A 342 -2.39 21.26 1.20
CA ARG A 342 -2.70 22.70 1.29
C ARG A 342 -1.73 23.58 0.50
N GLY A 343 -0.63 23.01 -0.01
CA GLY A 343 0.41 23.78 -0.68
C GLY A 343 1.25 24.64 0.27
N GLU A 344 1.22 24.37 1.57
CA GLU A 344 2.01 25.06 2.59
C GLU A 344 3.48 24.62 2.55
N ILE A 345 3.73 23.37 2.09
CA ILE A 345 5.05 22.82 1.80
C ILE A 345 5.10 22.39 0.33
N PRO A 346 6.06 22.86 -0.47
CA PRO A 346 6.15 22.49 -1.88
C PRO A 346 6.80 21.11 -2.11
N CYS A 347 7.49 20.53 -1.12
CA CYS A 347 8.25 19.29 -1.32
C CYS A 347 8.09 18.29 -0.16
N LEU A 348 7.81 17.02 -0.49
CA LEU A 348 8.02 15.88 0.41
C LEU A 348 9.15 14.99 -0.09
N VAL A 349 10.09 14.64 0.79
CA VAL A 349 11.11 13.65 0.52
C VAL A 349 10.69 12.32 1.16
N ALA A 350 10.30 11.35 0.34
CA ALA A 350 9.64 10.13 0.79
C ALA A 350 10.43 8.86 0.47
N THR A 351 10.24 7.84 1.27
CA THR A 351 10.58 6.45 0.91
C THR A 351 9.37 5.78 0.27
N SER A 352 9.33 4.45 0.17
CA SER A 352 8.17 3.69 -0.34
C SER A 352 6.86 3.90 0.45
N SER A 353 6.89 4.69 1.54
CA SER A 353 5.69 4.98 2.35
C SER A 353 4.58 5.71 1.59
N LEU A 354 4.90 6.46 0.53
CA LEU A 354 3.96 7.17 -0.34
C LEU A 354 3.79 6.48 -1.72
N GLU A 355 4.31 5.27 -1.89
CA GLU A 355 4.20 4.51 -3.13
C GLU A 355 2.78 3.97 -3.35
N LEU A 356 2.10 3.57 -2.27
CA LEU A 356 0.76 2.99 -2.30
C LEU A 356 -0.34 4.02 -2.01
N GLY A 357 -1.48 3.80 -2.56
CA GLY A 357 -2.82 4.41 -2.66
C GLY A 357 -3.28 5.54 -1.73
N ILE A 358 -2.42 6.20 -0.96
CA ILE A 358 -2.81 7.36 -0.14
C ILE A 358 -3.13 8.53 -1.07
N ASP A 359 -4.25 9.20 -0.84
CA ASP A 359 -4.57 10.43 -1.54
C ASP A 359 -3.68 11.58 -1.05
N MET A 360 -2.79 12.06 -1.92
CA MET A 360 -1.85 13.15 -1.64
C MET A 360 -2.29 14.49 -2.25
N GLY A 361 -3.50 14.55 -2.81
CA GLY A 361 -3.94 15.72 -3.55
C GLY A 361 -3.21 15.88 -4.90
N ALA A 362 -3.20 17.08 -5.44
CA ALA A 362 -2.57 17.38 -6.73
C ALA A 362 -1.05 17.47 -6.55
N VAL A 363 -0.32 16.46 -7.05
CA VAL A 363 1.14 16.45 -7.14
C VAL A 363 1.54 16.80 -8.57
N ASP A 364 2.37 17.84 -8.75
CA ASP A 364 2.78 18.31 -10.07
C ASP A 364 3.97 17.54 -10.62
N LEU A 365 4.92 17.18 -9.76
CA LEU A 365 6.16 16.51 -10.15
C LEU A 365 6.53 15.39 -9.17
N VAL A 366 6.97 14.28 -9.73
CA VAL A 366 7.65 13.22 -8.98
C VAL A 366 9.11 13.16 -9.40
N VAL A 367 9.99 13.22 -8.43
CA VAL A 367 11.42 12.99 -8.61
C VAL A 367 11.81 11.67 -7.96
N GLN A 368 12.59 10.88 -8.65
CA GLN A 368 13.16 9.64 -8.15
C GLN A 368 14.68 9.78 -8.09
N VAL A 369 15.27 9.72 -6.90
CA VAL A 369 16.72 9.67 -6.72
C VAL A 369 17.16 8.21 -6.63
N GLU A 370 18.11 7.82 -7.44
CA GLU A 370 18.47 6.44 -7.81
C GLU A 370 17.35 5.74 -8.62
N SER A 371 17.70 4.70 -9.35
CA SER A 371 16.72 3.88 -10.07
C SER A 371 15.64 3.33 -9.15
N PRO A 372 14.35 3.35 -9.53
CA PRO A 372 13.35 2.59 -8.79
C PRO A 372 13.69 1.11 -8.86
N LYS A 373 13.40 0.37 -7.79
CA LYS A 373 13.75 -1.06 -7.65
C LYS A 373 13.07 -1.97 -8.66
N SER A 374 12.00 -1.50 -9.28
CA SER A 374 11.23 -2.19 -10.33
C SER A 374 10.50 -1.18 -11.20
N VAL A 375 10.13 -1.61 -12.41
CA VAL A 375 9.29 -0.83 -13.33
C VAL A 375 7.93 -0.55 -12.71
N ALA A 376 7.34 -1.54 -12.06
CA ALA A 376 6.06 -1.40 -11.36
C ALA A 376 6.12 -0.33 -10.26
N ALA A 377 7.15 -0.34 -9.40
CA ALA A 377 7.36 0.70 -8.39
C ALA A 377 7.57 2.08 -9.02
N GLY A 378 8.36 2.17 -10.09
CA GLY A 378 8.55 3.41 -10.84
C GLY A 378 7.23 3.98 -11.37
N LEU A 379 6.39 3.16 -11.97
CA LEU A 379 5.06 3.55 -12.48
C LEU A 379 4.12 4.01 -11.35
N GLN A 380 4.14 3.34 -10.20
CA GLN A 380 3.34 3.71 -9.03
C GLN A 380 3.76 5.06 -8.47
N ARG A 381 5.08 5.31 -8.34
CA ARG A 381 5.65 6.57 -7.87
C ARG A 381 5.35 7.71 -8.83
N VAL A 382 5.71 7.58 -10.10
CA VAL A 382 5.47 8.61 -11.12
C VAL A 382 3.97 8.83 -11.34
N GLY A 383 3.15 7.80 -11.21
CA GLY A 383 1.70 7.87 -11.25
C GLY A 383 1.06 8.75 -10.17
N ARG A 384 1.81 9.13 -9.12
CA ARG A 384 1.37 10.12 -8.13
C ARG A 384 1.28 11.54 -8.73
N ALA A 385 2.11 11.85 -9.74
CA ALA A 385 1.99 13.10 -10.46
C ALA A 385 0.78 13.08 -11.42
N GLY A 386 0.08 14.22 -11.48
CA GLY A 386 -1.10 14.37 -12.32
C GLY A 386 -2.31 13.64 -11.73
N HIS A 387 -3.06 14.30 -10.87
CA HIS A 387 -4.17 13.69 -10.12
C HIS A 387 -5.37 13.31 -11.00
N GLU A 388 -5.55 13.94 -12.15
CA GLU A 388 -6.65 13.64 -13.06
C GLU A 388 -6.31 12.48 -14.00
N LEU A 389 -7.32 11.69 -14.39
CA LEU A 389 -7.18 10.53 -15.29
C LEU A 389 -6.52 10.89 -16.62
N HIS A 390 -6.66 12.13 -17.09
CA HIS A 390 -6.10 12.61 -18.36
C HIS A 390 -4.86 13.49 -18.20
N ALA A 391 -4.43 13.78 -16.96
CA ALA A 391 -3.24 14.59 -16.72
C ALA A 391 -1.97 13.81 -17.02
N VAL A 392 -0.97 14.50 -17.59
CA VAL A 392 0.36 13.92 -17.85
C VAL A 392 1.13 13.77 -16.53
N SER A 393 1.54 12.56 -16.21
CA SER A 393 2.39 12.30 -15.06
C SER A 393 3.84 12.72 -15.34
N LYS A 394 4.34 13.74 -14.62
CA LYS A 394 5.72 14.23 -14.77
C LYS A 394 6.66 13.49 -13.82
N GLY A 395 7.70 12.87 -14.36
CA GLY A 395 8.71 12.14 -13.60
C GLY A 395 10.14 12.54 -14.00
N ARG A 396 11.02 12.66 -13.00
CA ARG A 396 12.45 12.90 -13.20
C ARG A 396 13.24 11.87 -12.40
N ILE A 397 14.14 11.13 -13.05
CA ILE A 397 15.01 10.14 -12.42
C ILE A 397 16.43 10.67 -12.39
N PHE A 398 17.02 10.77 -11.20
CA PHE A 398 18.39 11.21 -10.97
C PHE A 398 19.27 10.02 -10.63
N PRO A 399 20.06 9.48 -11.57
CA PRO A 399 21.02 8.43 -11.28
C PRO A 399 22.13 8.97 -10.40
N LYS A 400 22.58 8.17 -9.44
CA LYS A 400 23.58 8.55 -8.45
C LYS A 400 25.02 8.18 -8.87
N TYR A 401 25.15 7.14 -9.69
CA TYR A 401 26.43 6.63 -10.21
C TYR A 401 26.23 5.97 -11.59
N ARG A 402 27.32 5.64 -12.28
CA ARG A 402 27.27 5.16 -13.67
C ARG A 402 26.42 3.90 -13.91
N ALA A 403 26.51 2.91 -13.01
CA ALA A 403 25.71 1.70 -13.14
C ALA A 403 24.21 2.02 -12.97
N ASP A 404 23.87 2.92 -12.05
CA ASP A 404 22.51 3.40 -11.82
C ASP A 404 21.95 4.18 -13.03
N LEU A 405 22.81 4.86 -13.80
CA LEU A 405 22.40 5.52 -15.06
C LEU A 405 21.88 4.51 -16.08
N LEU A 406 22.59 3.40 -16.26
CA LEU A 406 22.15 2.35 -17.19
C LEU A 406 20.84 1.73 -16.73
N GLU A 407 20.73 1.40 -15.45
CA GLU A 407 19.51 0.86 -14.84
C GLU A 407 18.36 1.85 -14.97
N SER A 408 18.56 3.12 -14.62
CA SER A 408 17.55 4.19 -14.76
C SER A 408 17.06 4.35 -16.20
N ALA A 409 17.96 4.28 -17.19
CA ALA A 409 17.60 4.38 -18.59
C ALA A 409 16.75 3.19 -19.06
N VAL A 410 17.11 1.96 -18.65
CA VAL A 410 16.36 0.73 -18.98
C VAL A 410 14.99 0.75 -18.31
N VAL A 411 14.93 1.09 -17.03
CA VAL A 411 13.67 1.19 -16.28
C VAL A 411 12.77 2.26 -16.89
N ALA A 412 13.28 3.45 -17.18
CA ALA A 412 12.51 4.53 -17.82
C ALA A 412 11.95 4.10 -19.20
N LYS A 413 12.75 3.39 -20.01
CA LYS A 413 12.29 2.82 -21.29
C LYS A 413 11.14 1.85 -21.09
N LYS A 414 11.28 0.91 -20.14
CA LYS A 414 10.24 -0.09 -19.83
C LYS A 414 8.99 0.54 -19.24
N MET A 415 9.13 1.54 -18.36
CA MET A 415 7.99 2.32 -17.85
C MET A 415 7.18 2.95 -18.99
N ARG A 416 7.84 3.57 -19.97
CA ARG A 416 7.16 4.15 -21.15
C ARG A 416 6.48 3.08 -22.02
N ALA A 417 7.05 1.88 -22.11
CA ALA A 417 6.46 0.76 -22.84
C ALA A 417 5.34 0.05 -22.03
N GLY A 418 5.24 0.29 -20.72
CA GLY A 418 4.34 -0.44 -19.82
C GLY A 418 4.74 -1.89 -19.61
N GLU A 419 6.04 -2.18 -19.75
CA GLU A 419 6.63 -3.51 -19.58
C GLU A 419 7.02 -3.71 -18.12
N ILE A 420 6.05 -4.07 -17.27
CA ILE A 420 6.28 -4.41 -15.87
C ILE A 420 6.80 -5.83 -15.70
N GLU A 421 7.46 -6.07 -14.59
CA GLU A 421 7.93 -7.38 -14.17
C GLU A 421 6.75 -8.33 -13.90
N GLU A 422 6.97 -9.62 -14.11
CA GLU A 422 6.01 -10.65 -13.74
C GLU A 422 5.94 -10.79 -12.21
N THR A 423 4.72 -10.86 -11.69
CA THR A 423 4.49 -11.16 -10.28
C THR A 423 4.63 -12.66 -10.05
N VAL A 424 5.61 -13.04 -9.24
CA VAL A 424 5.81 -14.43 -8.83
C VAL A 424 5.24 -14.62 -7.42
N ILE A 425 4.22 -15.47 -7.30
CA ILE A 425 3.61 -15.79 -6.02
C ILE A 425 4.40 -16.92 -5.34
N PRO A 426 4.85 -16.74 -4.08
CA PRO A 426 5.56 -17.78 -3.34
C PRO A 426 4.74 -19.07 -3.24
N ARG A 427 5.36 -20.21 -3.52
CA ARG A 427 4.74 -21.54 -3.41
C ARG A 427 5.15 -22.24 -2.14
N ASN A 428 4.16 -22.75 -1.43
CA ASN A 428 4.30 -23.54 -0.20
C ASN A 428 5.28 -22.96 0.83
N PRO A 429 5.16 -21.69 1.28
CA PRO A 429 6.01 -21.17 2.35
C PRO A 429 5.69 -21.86 3.67
N LEU A 430 6.46 -22.91 4.02
CA LEU A 430 6.17 -23.83 5.13
C LEU A 430 6.25 -23.17 6.51
N ASP A 431 7.00 -22.08 6.67
CA ASP A 431 7.03 -21.26 7.88
C ASP A 431 5.69 -20.56 8.12
N VAL A 432 5.08 -20.01 7.06
CA VAL A 432 3.73 -19.43 7.12
C VAL A 432 2.71 -20.53 7.42
N LEU A 433 2.82 -21.68 6.77
CA LEU A 433 1.94 -22.81 7.00
C LEU A 433 2.00 -23.26 8.47
N ALA A 434 3.19 -23.43 9.03
CA ALA A 434 3.37 -23.83 10.42
C ALA A 434 2.71 -22.85 11.39
N GLN A 435 2.88 -21.54 11.20
CA GLN A 435 2.24 -20.52 12.02
C GLN A 435 0.70 -20.59 11.95
N GLN A 436 0.15 -20.78 10.76
CA GLN A 436 -1.30 -20.86 10.58
C GLN A 436 -1.89 -22.14 11.17
N ILE A 437 -1.19 -23.28 11.06
CA ILE A 437 -1.61 -24.54 11.71
C ILE A 437 -1.68 -24.36 13.23
N VAL A 438 -0.64 -23.81 13.85
CA VAL A 438 -0.65 -23.57 15.30
C VAL A 438 -1.81 -22.68 15.70
N ALA A 439 -2.07 -21.61 14.92
CA ALA A 439 -3.18 -20.69 15.17
C ALA A 439 -4.57 -21.33 15.03
N ILE A 440 -4.76 -22.27 14.09
CA ILE A 440 -5.99 -23.04 13.94
C ILE A 440 -6.17 -23.98 15.13
N CYS A 441 -5.14 -24.76 15.43
CA CYS A 441 -5.17 -25.76 16.49
C CYS A 441 -5.27 -25.16 17.91
N ALA A 442 -4.93 -23.87 18.09
CA ALA A 442 -5.07 -23.20 19.37
C ALA A 442 -6.57 -22.97 19.75
N ASP A 443 -7.42 -22.87 18.75
CA ASP A 443 -8.86 -22.57 18.94
C ASP A 443 -9.75 -23.82 18.79
N GLU A 444 -9.32 -24.79 17.99
CA GLU A 444 -10.16 -25.96 17.64
C GLU A 444 -9.33 -27.23 17.34
N GLU A 445 -9.99 -28.38 17.39
CA GLU A 445 -9.49 -29.62 16.85
C GLU A 445 -9.88 -29.71 15.37
N ILE A 446 -8.97 -30.20 14.51
CA ILE A 446 -9.21 -30.32 13.07
C ILE A 446 -8.66 -31.66 12.55
N GLU A 447 -9.39 -32.29 11.62
CA GLU A 447 -8.91 -33.44 10.89
C GLU A 447 -7.80 -33.04 9.90
N VAL A 448 -6.79 -33.90 9.77
CA VAL A 448 -5.66 -33.61 8.84
C VAL A 448 -6.13 -33.54 7.38
N ALA A 449 -7.19 -34.27 7.01
CA ALA A 449 -7.78 -34.20 5.67
C ALA A 449 -8.42 -32.83 5.44
N GLU A 450 -9.24 -32.39 6.38
CA GLU A 450 -9.91 -31.08 6.35
C GLU A 450 -8.91 -29.93 6.34
N LEU A 451 -7.85 -30.01 7.18
CA LEU A 451 -6.77 -29.02 7.17
C LEU A 451 -6.07 -28.97 5.80
N HIS A 452 -5.81 -30.11 5.17
CA HIS A 452 -5.18 -30.17 3.86
C HIS A 452 -6.04 -29.48 2.77
N GLU A 453 -7.34 -29.72 2.78
CA GLU A 453 -8.28 -29.06 1.85
C GLU A 453 -8.35 -27.57 2.10
N LEU A 454 -8.49 -27.13 3.36
CA LEU A 454 -8.48 -25.73 3.75
C LEU A 454 -7.22 -25.00 3.23
N VAL A 455 -6.05 -25.58 3.48
CA VAL A 455 -4.77 -24.97 3.08
C VAL A 455 -4.64 -24.87 1.57
N ARG A 456 -5.02 -25.92 0.84
CA ARG A 456 -4.97 -25.93 -0.64
C ARG A 456 -5.99 -25.01 -1.29
N GLY A 457 -7.00 -24.58 -0.57
CA GLY A 457 -7.91 -23.52 -1.00
C GLY A 457 -7.19 -22.21 -1.28
N ALA A 458 -6.13 -21.90 -0.54
CA ALA A 458 -5.28 -20.74 -0.77
C ALA A 458 -4.28 -20.98 -1.91
N TYR A 459 -4.28 -20.11 -2.93
CA TYR A 459 -3.46 -20.28 -4.14
C TYR A 459 -1.96 -20.48 -3.89
N PRO A 460 -1.29 -19.80 -2.93
CA PRO A 460 0.11 -20.09 -2.60
C PRO A 460 0.36 -21.54 -2.18
N PHE A 461 -0.64 -22.28 -1.76
CA PHE A 461 -0.56 -23.65 -1.27
C PHE A 461 -1.35 -24.66 -2.11
N ALA A 462 -1.84 -24.27 -3.29
CA ALA A 462 -2.65 -25.14 -4.14
C ALA A 462 -1.97 -26.46 -4.49
N ASP A 463 -0.64 -26.46 -4.60
CA ASP A 463 0.19 -27.63 -4.93
C ASP A 463 0.77 -28.33 -3.69
N LEU A 464 0.35 -27.98 -2.48
CA LEU A 464 0.86 -28.60 -1.25
C LEU A 464 0.51 -30.08 -1.22
N SER A 465 1.52 -30.93 -1.21
CA SER A 465 1.29 -32.38 -1.08
C SER A 465 0.95 -32.78 0.36
N ARG A 466 0.22 -33.89 0.50
CA ARG A 466 -0.10 -34.46 1.81
C ARG A 466 1.17 -34.75 2.63
N ALA A 467 2.23 -35.27 1.98
CA ALA A 467 3.49 -35.58 2.65
C ALA A 467 4.19 -34.30 3.17
N GLN A 468 4.16 -33.20 2.42
CA GLN A 468 4.70 -31.92 2.89
C GLN A 468 3.95 -31.41 4.12
N LEU A 469 2.61 -31.48 4.11
CA LEU A 469 1.80 -31.13 5.28
C LEU A 469 2.18 -32.00 6.49
N GLU A 470 2.24 -33.32 6.32
CA GLU A 470 2.58 -34.25 7.40
C GLU A 470 3.98 -34.01 7.97
N ASN A 471 4.96 -33.65 7.14
CA ASN A 471 6.29 -33.25 7.62
C ASN A 471 6.24 -32.00 8.51
N VAL A 472 5.40 -31.00 8.17
CA VAL A 472 5.21 -29.82 9.02
C VAL A 472 4.50 -30.20 10.32
N LEU A 473 3.50 -31.08 10.27
CA LEU A 473 2.82 -31.58 11.47
C LEU A 473 3.78 -32.39 12.38
N ASP A 474 4.66 -33.20 11.81
CA ASP A 474 5.70 -33.91 12.57
C ASP A 474 6.64 -32.96 13.30
N MET A 475 7.09 -31.91 12.63
CA MET A 475 7.90 -30.86 13.25
C MET A 475 7.15 -30.19 14.41
N LEU A 476 5.91 -29.76 14.18
CA LEU A 476 5.09 -29.08 15.18
C LEU A 476 4.70 -29.99 16.35
N ALA A 477 4.59 -31.30 16.14
CA ALA A 477 4.33 -32.30 17.19
C ALA A 477 5.61 -32.70 17.95
N GLY A 478 6.80 -32.20 17.55
CA GLY A 478 8.06 -32.47 18.24
C GLY A 478 8.68 -33.81 17.89
N ARG A 479 8.42 -34.36 16.70
CA ARG A 479 8.97 -35.65 16.26
C ARG A 479 10.45 -35.60 15.84
N TYR A 480 10.99 -34.44 15.63
CA TYR A 480 12.40 -34.24 15.29
C TYR A 480 13.15 -33.68 16.51
N PRO A 481 13.47 -34.54 17.50
CA PRO A 481 14.31 -34.13 18.62
C PRO A 481 15.75 -34.00 18.11
N SER A 482 16.23 -32.80 17.96
CA SER A 482 17.66 -32.55 17.86
C SER A 482 18.04 -31.58 18.96
N ASP A 483 19.23 -31.78 19.53
CA ASP A 483 19.80 -30.85 20.52
C ASP A 483 19.96 -29.44 19.91
N GLU A 484 20.09 -29.35 18.56
CA GLU A 484 20.16 -28.11 17.80
C GLU A 484 18.81 -27.37 17.74
N PHE A 485 17.67 -28.07 17.92
CA PHE A 485 16.31 -27.49 17.90
C PHE A 485 15.60 -27.60 19.25
N ALA A 486 16.32 -27.63 20.35
CA ALA A 486 15.77 -27.73 21.70
C ALA A 486 14.79 -26.61 22.03
N GLU A 487 14.84 -25.46 21.32
CA GLU A 487 13.90 -24.35 21.43
C GLU A 487 12.56 -24.59 20.72
N LEU A 488 12.50 -25.54 19.78
CA LEU A 488 11.27 -25.92 19.08
C LEU A 488 10.42 -26.87 19.94
N ARG A 489 9.79 -26.29 20.97
CA ARG A 489 8.83 -27.05 21.80
C ARG A 489 7.65 -27.49 20.94
N PRO A 490 7.13 -28.74 21.15
CA PRO A 490 5.92 -29.17 20.49
C PRO A 490 4.76 -28.18 20.72
N ARG A 491 4.12 -27.78 19.64
CA ARG A 491 3.00 -26.80 19.66
C ARG A 491 1.66 -27.49 19.51
N ILE A 492 1.62 -28.67 18.89
CA ILE A 492 0.42 -29.44 18.64
C ILE A 492 0.53 -30.85 19.21
N VAL A 493 -0.60 -31.52 19.34
CA VAL A 493 -0.74 -32.96 19.53
C VAL A 493 -1.40 -33.54 18.29
N TRP A 494 -0.76 -34.51 17.68
CA TRP A 494 -1.28 -35.22 16.52
C TRP A 494 -1.68 -36.65 16.88
N ASP A 495 -2.98 -36.94 16.95
CA ASP A 495 -3.50 -38.30 17.00
C ASP A 495 -3.45 -38.92 15.60
N ARG A 496 -2.47 -39.75 15.34
CA ARG A 496 -2.29 -40.39 14.03
C ARG A 496 -3.31 -41.46 13.73
N THR A 497 -3.90 -42.07 14.75
CA THR A 497 -4.91 -43.11 14.59
C THR A 497 -6.27 -42.50 14.26
N GLY A 498 -6.64 -41.45 14.99
CA GLY A 498 -7.86 -40.69 14.73
C GLY A 498 -7.74 -39.68 13.60
N GLY A 499 -6.52 -39.37 13.11
CA GLY A 499 -6.30 -38.40 12.06
C GLY A 499 -6.55 -36.94 12.47
N VAL A 500 -6.59 -36.65 13.77
CA VAL A 500 -6.96 -35.33 14.34
C VAL A 500 -5.77 -34.64 14.95
N ILE A 501 -5.74 -33.33 14.80
CA ILE A 501 -4.75 -32.43 15.40
C ILE A 501 -5.41 -31.40 16.31
N ARG A 502 -4.72 -31.10 17.43
CA ARG A 502 -5.12 -30.06 18.39
C ARG A 502 -3.93 -29.31 18.95
N GLY A 503 -4.14 -28.11 19.42
CA GLY A 503 -3.11 -27.33 20.10
C GLY A 503 -2.73 -27.91 21.47
N ARG A 504 -1.49 -27.70 21.87
CA ARG A 504 -1.08 -27.93 23.26
C ARG A 504 -1.48 -26.75 24.13
N THR A 505 -1.80 -27.00 25.38
CA THR A 505 -2.04 -25.94 26.35
C THR A 505 -0.85 -24.99 26.44
N GLY A 506 -1.04 -23.73 26.15
CA GLY A 506 0.01 -22.72 26.10
C GLY A 506 0.85 -22.70 24.79
N ALA A 507 0.33 -23.26 23.70
CA ALA A 507 0.97 -23.26 22.36
C ALA A 507 1.07 -21.86 21.76
#